data_637d1e5738a7246c7a1da0d0a1e4b3ee
#
_entry.id   637d1e5738a7246c7a1da0d0a1e4b3ee
#
_cell.length_a   1.000
_cell.length_b   1.000
_cell.length_c   1.000
_cell.angle_alpha   90.00
_cell.angle_beta   90.00
_cell.angle_gamma   90.00
#
_symmetry.space_group_name_H-M   'P 1'
#
loop_
_entity.id
_entity.type
_entity.pdbx_description
1 polymer ?
#
loop_
_entity_poly.entity_id
_entity_poly.type
_entity_poly.pdbx_seq_one_letter_code
_entity_poly.pdbx_strand_id
1 'polypeptide(L)'
;MRVSRSIIAVAVTAMMVLVAVGCGTSSAVSSSPAASPTNGTPTLANVASAGSLQLLMDKYMGPPFIAQTGDEYQNQSAGSIGLAQEIAAGELTPNVFVPIGAAPMALVEPAFTTWAVQFAASPLVVAYYPQGPYASELKKISDGKLPITDLFTLMATPGFKLGRTDPATDSQGQGFVEMVGLAEKYLGVSAATASAVLGESNDSSQIFSETALEPTLQAGELDAASAYLPQAVQLGLPYVALPNQINFGDPGDASIYESASMTLSTGKVVTGSLLDLEASVLSTASPATPAATAFVEFLLSPGARAILKKEGYTLLTPTLLGQASAAPQGIRSLATSS
;
A
#
# COMPACT_ATOMS: atom_id res chain seq x y z
N MET A 1 -38.81 24.46 -44.02
CA MET A 1 -39.24 23.06 -44.03
C MET A 1 -39.61 22.66 -42.61
N ARG A 2 -40.87 22.33 -42.37
CA ARG A 2 -41.43 21.92 -41.08
C ARG A 2 -41.15 20.45 -40.86
N VAL A 3 -40.68 20.06 -39.65
CA VAL A 3 -40.64 18.67 -39.22
C VAL A 3 -41.47 18.53 -37.94
N SER A 4 -42.35 17.57 -38.00
CA SER A 4 -43.46 17.26 -37.10
C SER A 4 -43.00 16.58 -35.80
N ARG A 5 -43.64 16.95 -34.68
CA ARG A 5 -43.53 16.27 -33.39
C ARG A 5 -44.62 15.16 -33.34
N SER A 6 -44.18 13.94 -33.06
CA SER A 6 -45.08 12.82 -32.70
C SER A 6 -45.00 12.54 -31.21
N ILE A 7 -46.11 12.70 -30.53
CA ILE A 7 -46.36 12.36 -29.13
C ILE A 7 -46.90 10.92 -29.10
N ILE A 8 -46.26 10.01 -28.38
CA ILE A 8 -46.83 8.66 -28.11
C ILE A 8 -47.25 8.65 -26.65
N ALA A 9 -48.54 8.50 -26.42
CA ALA A 9 -49.16 8.26 -25.13
C ALA A 9 -49.14 6.74 -24.84
N VAL A 10 -48.65 6.33 -23.67
CA VAL A 10 -48.76 4.95 -23.18
C VAL A 10 -49.75 4.89 -22.04
N ALA A 11 -50.77 4.08 -22.22
CA ALA A 11 -51.84 3.81 -21.26
C ALA A 11 -51.36 2.90 -20.13
N VAL A 12 -51.72 3.24 -18.89
CA VAL A 12 -51.51 2.46 -17.69
C VAL A 12 -52.70 1.52 -17.51
N THR A 13 -52.48 0.20 -17.55
CA THR A 13 -53.48 -0.81 -17.20
C THR A 13 -53.16 -1.36 -15.80
N ALA A 14 -54.03 -1.08 -14.85
CA ALA A 14 -53.96 -1.63 -13.50
C ALA A 14 -54.47 -3.08 -13.49
N MET A 15 -53.70 -4.00 -12.96
CA MET A 15 -54.11 -5.39 -12.74
C MET A 15 -54.05 -5.71 -11.25
N MET A 16 -55.23 -5.88 -10.65
CA MET A 16 -55.39 -6.40 -9.27
C MET A 16 -55.07 -7.91 -9.25
N VAL A 17 -54.19 -8.35 -8.34
CA VAL A 17 -54.04 -9.77 -8.05
C VAL A 17 -54.32 -10.01 -6.57
N LEU A 18 -55.20 -10.97 -6.31
CA LEU A 18 -55.62 -11.43 -4.99
C LEU A 18 -54.48 -12.13 -4.22
N VAL A 19 -54.42 -11.83 -2.92
CA VAL A 19 -53.52 -12.45 -1.98
C VAL A 19 -54.08 -13.79 -1.48
N ALA A 20 -53.32 -14.87 -1.67
CA ALA A 20 -53.55 -16.15 -0.97
C ALA A 20 -52.61 -16.23 0.23
N VAL A 21 -53.17 -16.37 1.44
CA VAL A 21 -52.45 -16.58 2.70
C VAL A 21 -51.98 -18.02 2.78
N GLY A 22 -50.65 -18.25 2.72
CA GLY A 22 -50.01 -19.53 3.01
C GLY A 22 -49.18 -19.42 4.30
N CYS A 23 -49.57 -20.13 5.35
CA CYS A 23 -48.74 -20.31 6.55
C CYS A 23 -47.54 -21.18 6.22
N GLY A 24 -46.36 -20.57 6.16
CA GLY A 24 -45.07 -21.27 6.08
C GLY A 24 -44.19 -20.89 7.24
N THR A 25 -43.74 -21.87 7.99
CA THR A 25 -42.84 -21.74 9.14
C THR A 25 -41.52 -21.10 8.74
N SER A 26 -41.30 -19.87 9.20
CA SER A 26 -40.04 -19.13 8.95
C SER A 26 -38.95 -19.60 9.93
N SER A 27 -37.93 -20.26 9.41
CA SER A 27 -36.65 -20.41 10.11
C SER A 27 -36.01 -19.05 10.20
N ALA A 28 -35.85 -18.53 11.42
CA ALA A 28 -35.17 -17.26 11.66
C ALA A 28 -33.68 -17.39 11.30
N VAL A 29 -33.30 -16.78 10.18
CA VAL A 29 -31.90 -16.44 9.91
C VAL A 29 -31.54 -15.31 10.84
N SER A 30 -30.64 -15.56 11.80
CA SER A 30 -30.10 -14.58 12.71
C SER A 30 -29.23 -13.59 11.91
N SER A 31 -29.80 -12.48 11.49
CA SER A 31 -29.06 -11.35 10.97
C SER A 31 -28.35 -10.68 12.13
N SER A 32 -27.01 -10.75 12.16
CA SER A 32 -26.20 -9.90 13.05
C SER A 32 -26.64 -8.44 12.86
N PRO A 33 -26.85 -7.69 13.95
CA PRO A 33 -27.22 -6.28 13.83
C PRO A 33 -26.07 -5.53 13.17
N ALA A 34 -26.35 -4.87 12.05
CA ALA A 34 -25.50 -3.81 11.55
C ALA A 34 -25.37 -2.76 12.65
N ALA A 35 -24.16 -2.37 12.99
CA ALA A 35 -23.91 -1.32 13.96
C ALA A 35 -24.67 -0.07 13.50
N SER A 36 -25.53 0.46 14.38
CA SER A 36 -26.23 1.71 14.14
C SER A 36 -25.20 2.84 14.05
N PRO A 37 -25.33 3.79 13.11
CA PRO A 37 -24.44 4.93 13.03
C PRO A 37 -24.50 5.70 14.35
N THR A 38 -23.35 6.01 14.91
CA THR A 38 -23.21 6.85 16.10
C THR A 38 -23.82 8.23 15.80
N ASN A 39 -24.76 8.69 16.63
CA ASN A 39 -25.44 9.99 16.50
C ASN A 39 -24.52 11.19 16.79
N GLY A 40 -23.30 11.22 16.27
CA GLY A 40 -22.37 12.33 16.35
C GLY A 40 -22.36 13.15 15.06
N THR A 41 -21.94 14.41 15.13
CA THR A 41 -21.62 15.20 13.93
C THR A 41 -20.46 14.50 13.20
N PRO A 42 -20.55 14.25 11.89
CA PRO A 42 -19.46 13.68 11.11
C PRO A 42 -18.14 14.45 11.33
N THR A 43 -17.06 13.74 11.47
CA THR A 43 -15.72 14.32 11.59
C THR A 43 -14.83 13.78 10.48
N LEU A 44 -13.67 14.41 10.24
CA LEU A 44 -12.81 14.09 9.11
C LEU A 44 -11.66 13.17 9.55
N ALA A 45 -11.50 12.02 8.89
CA ALA A 45 -10.26 11.28 8.80
C ALA A 45 -9.42 11.86 7.64
N ASN A 46 -8.45 12.71 7.98
CA ASN A 46 -7.50 13.30 7.04
C ASN A 46 -6.24 12.45 7.03
N VAL A 47 -6.11 11.60 6.03
CA VAL A 47 -5.08 10.55 5.94
C VAL A 47 -3.93 11.01 5.05
N ALA A 48 -2.69 10.81 5.51
CA ALA A 48 -1.51 10.74 4.65
C ALA A 48 -1.09 9.27 4.56
N SER A 49 -0.97 8.73 3.36
CA SER A 49 -0.61 7.33 3.13
C SER A 49 0.52 7.17 2.12
N ALA A 50 1.26 6.07 2.19
CA ALA A 50 2.22 5.72 1.15
C ALA A 50 1.57 5.80 -0.25
N GLY A 51 2.32 6.23 -1.25
CA GLY A 51 1.82 6.38 -2.63
C GLY A 51 1.33 5.05 -3.21
N SER A 52 2.01 3.96 -2.89
CA SER A 52 1.60 2.60 -3.23
C SER A 52 0.26 2.16 -2.62
N LEU A 53 -0.19 2.84 -1.57
CA LEU A 53 -1.48 2.59 -0.94
C LEU A 53 -2.63 3.42 -1.56
N GLN A 54 -2.35 4.33 -2.49
CA GLN A 54 -3.36 5.23 -3.04
C GLN A 54 -4.60 4.49 -3.52
N LEU A 55 -4.43 3.49 -4.39
CA LEU A 55 -5.56 2.72 -4.93
C LEU A 55 -6.30 1.93 -3.85
N LEU A 56 -5.58 1.36 -2.88
CA LEU A 56 -6.17 0.69 -1.72
C LEU A 56 -7.03 1.65 -0.92
N MET A 57 -6.48 2.81 -0.56
CA MET A 57 -7.12 3.80 0.30
C MET A 57 -8.33 4.44 -0.37
N ASP A 58 -8.20 4.90 -1.63
CA ASP A 58 -9.24 5.66 -2.31
C ASP A 58 -10.39 4.78 -2.81
N LYS A 59 -10.09 3.55 -3.20
CA LYS A 59 -11.10 2.65 -3.80
C LYS A 59 -11.65 1.62 -2.83
N TYR A 60 -10.81 1.08 -1.95
CA TYR A 60 -11.18 -0.09 -1.17
C TYR A 60 -11.34 0.17 0.33
N MET A 61 -10.72 1.25 0.89
CA MET A 61 -10.81 1.57 2.31
C MET A 61 -11.71 2.77 2.61
N GLY A 62 -11.53 3.89 1.90
CA GLY A 62 -12.30 5.11 2.14
C GLY A 62 -13.82 4.92 1.97
N PRO A 63 -14.32 4.42 0.82
CA PRO A 63 -15.76 4.27 0.61
C PRO A 63 -16.45 3.35 1.62
N PRO A 64 -15.93 2.15 1.98
CA PRO A 64 -16.53 1.33 3.04
C PRO A 64 -16.45 1.99 4.43
N PHE A 65 -15.39 2.71 4.75
CA PHE A 65 -15.27 3.47 5.99
C PHE A 65 -16.40 4.51 6.11
N ILE A 66 -16.58 5.35 5.08
CA ILE A 66 -17.65 6.35 5.02
C ILE A 66 -19.03 5.69 5.18
N ALA A 67 -19.26 4.58 4.45
CA ALA A 67 -20.53 3.87 4.49
C ALA A 67 -20.84 3.25 5.87
N GLN A 68 -19.81 2.83 6.60
CA GLN A 68 -19.93 2.19 7.91
C GLN A 68 -20.11 3.22 9.04
N THR A 69 -19.40 4.35 8.99
CA THR A 69 -19.30 5.31 10.10
C THR A 69 -20.17 6.55 9.89
N GLY A 70 -20.35 6.97 8.64
CA GLY A 70 -20.93 8.26 8.27
C GLY A 70 -19.94 9.42 8.41
N ASP A 71 -18.70 9.17 8.79
CA ASP A 71 -17.64 10.17 8.88
C ASP A 71 -17.11 10.57 7.49
N GLU A 72 -16.38 11.68 7.43
CA GLU A 72 -15.70 12.16 6.23
C GLU A 72 -14.30 11.52 6.11
N TYR A 73 -13.84 11.38 4.87
CA TYR A 73 -12.54 10.81 4.55
C TYR A 73 -11.84 11.60 3.45
N GLN A 74 -10.57 11.90 3.67
CA GLN A 74 -9.66 12.43 2.65
C GLN A 74 -8.33 11.70 2.73
N ASN A 75 -7.67 11.50 1.59
CA ASN A 75 -6.37 10.86 1.52
C ASN A 75 -5.43 11.65 0.60
N GLN A 76 -4.18 11.83 1.06
CA GLN A 76 -3.07 12.30 0.26
C GLN A 76 -1.99 11.22 0.24
N SER A 77 -1.53 10.85 -0.95
CA SER A 77 -0.56 9.76 -1.12
C SER A 77 0.70 10.24 -1.83
N ALA A 78 1.85 9.91 -1.26
CA ALA A 78 3.18 10.15 -1.83
C ALA A 78 4.21 9.22 -1.17
N GLY A 79 5.49 9.31 -1.51
CA GLY A 79 6.56 8.55 -0.88
C GLY A 79 6.54 8.70 0.65
N SER A 80 6.54 7.59 1.37
CA SER A 80 6.31 7.57 2.84
C SER A 80 7.28 8.44 3.61
N ILE A 81 8.55 8.48 3.22
CA ILE A 81 9.59 9.28 3.89
C ILE A 81 9.39 10.77 3.59
N GLY A 82 9.03 11.12 2.34
CA GLY A 82 8.71 12.49 1.95
C GLY A 82 7.53 13.04 2.74
N LEU A 83 6.43 12.29 2.84
CA LEU A 83 5.28 12.67 3.67
C LEU A 83 5.68 12.89 5.14
N ALA A 84 6.50 11.99 5.70
CA ALA A 84 6.95 12.13 7.07
C ALA A 84 7.82 13.39 7.28
N GLN A 85 8.65 13.75 6.30
CA GLN A 85 9.44 14.98 6.31
C GLN A 85 8.55 16.23 6.26
N GLU A 86 7.52 16.24 5.38
CA GLU A 86 6.54 17.34 5.29
C GLU A 86 5.72 17.48 6.59
N ILE A 87 5.32 16.35 7.21
CA ILE A 87 4.65 16.34 8.51
C ILE A 87 5.58 16.91 9.59
N ALA A 88 6.83 16.45 9.65
CA ALA A 88 7.81 16.90 10.61
C ALA A 88 8.15 18.41 10.45
N ALA A 89 8.10 18.92 9.22
CA ALA A 89 8.28 20.35 8.92
C ALA A 89 7.01 21.19 9.19
N GLY A 90 5.86 20.55 9.44
CA GLY A 90 4.57 21.25 9.61
C GLY A 90 3.95 21.74 8.29
N GLU A 91 4.46 21.29 7.16
CA GLU A 91 3.96 21.63 5.82
C GLU A 91 2.72 20.80 5.47
N LEU A 92 2.61 19.58 6.02
CA LEU A 92 1.47 18.69 5.91
C LEU A 92 0.91 18.38 7.31
N THR A 93 -0.42 18.47 7.47
CA THR A 93 -1.07 18.32 8.78
C THR A 93 -2.20 17.27 8.75
N PRO A 94 -1.92 16.00 8.47
CA PRO A 94 -2.91 14.91 8.55
C PRO A 94 -3.22 14.60 10.02
N ASN A 95 -4.35 13.94 10.27
CA ASN A 95 -4.63 13.37 11.59
C ASN A 95 -4.49 11.83 11.64
N VAL A 96 -4.23 11.20 10.48
CA VAL A 96 -3.83 9.79 10.38
C VAL A 96 -2.63 9.69 9.43
N PHE A 97 -1.63 8.90 9.81
CA PHE A 97 -0.49 8.58 8.95
C PHE A 97 -0.41 7.07 8.74
N VAL A 98 -0.31 6.65 7.48
CA VAL A 98 -0.24 5.23 7.09
C VAL A 98 0.93 5.03 6.13
N PRO A 99 2.18 5.00 6.63
CA PRO A 99 3.37 4.74 5.83
C PRO A 99 3.58 3.25 5.57
N ILE A 100 4.61 2.95 4.76
CA ILE A 100 5.21 1.62 4.65
C ILE A 100 6.63 1.67 5.24
N GLY A 101 6.90 0.74 6.16
CA GLY A 101 8.16 0.59 6.89
C GLY A 101 8.28 1.52 8.10
N ALA A 102 9.14 1.14 9.05
CA ALA A 102 9.33 1.84 10.31
C ALA A 102 10.03 3.21 10.18
N ALA A 103 10.87 3.40 9.17
CA ALA A 103 11.69 4.60 9.02
C ALA A 103 10.87 5.91 8.89
N PRO A 104 9.77 6.00 8.11
CA PRO A 104 8.95 7.19 8.06
C PRO A 104 8.18 7.44 9.37
N MET A 105 7.72 6.39 10.09
CA MET A 105 7.08 6.58 11.40
C MET A 105 8.06 7.18 12.42
N ALA A 106 9.29 6.74 12.44
CA ALA A 106 10.35 7.27 13.30
C ALA A 106 10.65 8.77 13.07
N LEU A 107 10.35 9.33 11.88
CA LEU A 107 10.53 10.75 11.59
C LEU A 107 9.45 11.62 12.24
N VAL A 108 8.27 11.09 12.50
CA VAL A 108 7.17 11.82 13.14
C VAL A 108 7.10 11.55 14.65
N GLU A 109 7.81 10.56 15.14
CA GLU A 109 7.95 10.26 16.57
C GLU A 109 9.11 11.07 17.21
N PRO A 110 9.02 11.45 18.49
CA PRO A 110 7.83 11.42 19.34
C PRO A 110 6.97 12.69 19.22
N ALA A 111 7.26 13.57 18.27
CA ALA A 111 6.67 14.93 18.21
C ALA A 111 5.16 14.90 17.92
N PHE A 112 4.71 13.97 17.09
CA PHE A 112 3.31 13.91 16.61
C PHE A 112 2.58 12.67 17.08
N THR A 113 3.31 11.62 17.41
CA THR A 113 2.80 10.37 18.00
C THR A 113 3.89 9.69 18.81
N THR A 114 3.53 8.77 19.69
CA THR A 114 4.48 7.91 20.43
C THR A 114 4.18 6.43 20.26
N TRP A 115 3.28 6.11 19.34
CA TRP A 115 2.85 4.75 19.06
C TRP A 115 2.49 4.59 17.58
N ALA A 116 2.57 3.38 17.09
CA ALA A 116 1.99 2.96 15.83
C ALA A 116 1.37 1.59 15.98
N VAL A 117 0.49 1.18 15.06
CA VAL A 117 0.03 -0.20 14.93
C VAL A 117 0.50 -0.75 13.59
N GLN A 118 1.28 -1.83 13.64
CA GLN A 118 1.67 -2.64 12.50
C GLN A 118 0.57 -3.66 12.21
N PHE A 119 0.17 -3.88 10.94
CA PHE A 119 -0.98 -4.76 10.65
C PHE A 119 -0.89 -5.57 9.36
N ALA A 120 0.00 -5.23 8.44
CA ALA A 120 0.23 -5.96 7.19
C ALA A 120 1.65 -5.72 6.70
N ALA A 121 2.11 -6.49 5.71
CA ALA A 121 3.36 -6.23 4.99
C ALA A 121 3.12 -6.20 3.48
N SER A 122 3.98 -5.47 2.79
CA SER A 122 3.93 -5.22 1.36
C SER A 122 5.22 -5.70 0.69
N PRO A 123 5.31 -6.99 0.29
CA PRO A 123 6.53 -7.53 -0.31
C PRO A 123 6.93 -6.81 -1.59
N LEU A 124 8.23 -6.62 -1.80
CA LEU A 124 8.77 -6.15 -3.07
C LEU A 124 8.67 -7.22 -4.16
N VAL A 125 8.39 -6.77 -5.36
CA VAL A 125 8.46 -7.51 -6.62
C VAL A 125 9.12 -6.64 -7.68
N VAL A 126 9.46 -7.23 -8.83
CA VAL A 126 9.81 -6.48 -10.03
C VAL A 126 8.68 -6.65 -11.04
N ALA A 127 7.87 -5.60 -11.21
CA ALA A 127 6.82 -5.56 -12.23
C ALA A 127 7.44 -5.29 -13.61
N TYR A 128 6.81 -5.76 -14.70
CA TYR A 128 7.36 -5.57 -16.04
C TYR A 128 6.29 -5.27 -17.08
N TYR A 129 6.69 -4.60 -18.14
CA TYR A 129 5.81 -4.29 -19.27
C TYR A 129 5.64 -5.54 -20.16
N PRO A 130 4.41 -6.05 -20.35
CA PRO A 130 4.19 -7.34 -20.99
C PRO A 130 4.42 -7.36 -22.51
N GLN A 131 4.52 -6.21 -23.17
CA GLN A 131 4.83 -6.09 -24.59
C GLN A 131 6.25 -5.56 -24.85
N GLY A 132 7.09 -5.41 -23.81
CA GLY A 132 8.48 -4.94 -23.92
C GLY A 132 9.42 -5.96 -24.55
N PRO A 133 10.60 -5.52 -24.96
CA PRO A 133 11.59 -6.40 -25.63
C PRO A 133 12.10 -7.52 -24.71
N TYR A 134 12.03 -7.35 -23.40
CA TYR A 134 12.48 -8.33 -22.39
C TYR A 134 11.35 -9.14 -21.76
N ALA A 135 10.09 -8.90 -22.17
CA ALA A 135 8.91 -9.53 -21.54
C ALA A 135 8.96 -11.07 -21.57
N SER A 136 9.50 -11.66 -22.65
CA SER A 136 9.63 -13.12 -22.79
C SER A 136 10.57 -13.73 -21.76
N GLU A 137 11.70 -13.10 -21.52
CA GLU A 137 12.71 -13.52 -20.54
C GLU A 137 12.21 -13.32 -19.11
N LEU A 138 11.65 -12.14 -18.82
CA LEU A 138 11.04 -11.81 -17.52
C LEU A 138 9.91 -12.80 -17.18
N LYS A 139 9.09 -13.16 -18.17
CA LYS A 139 8.06 -14.19 -17.98
C LYS A 139 8.66 -15.57 -17.66
N LYS A 140 9.74 -15.97 -18.31
CA LYS A 140 10.40 -17.26 -18.00
C LYS A 140 10.97 -17.29 -16.58
N ILE A 141 11.52 -16.14 -16.13
CA ILE A 141 11.98 -16.02 -14.73
C ILE A 141 10.80 -16.09 -13.77
N SER A 142 9.73 -15.34 -14.04
CA SER A 142 8.49 -15.36 -13.25
C SER A 142 7.86 -16.76 -13.17
N ASP A 143 7.90 -17.53 -14.28
CA ASP A 143 7.41 -18.91 -14.34
C ASP A 143 8.37 -19.94 -13.69
N GLY A 144 9.52 -19.51 -13.15
CA GLY A 144 10.56 -20.38 -12.59
C GLY A 144 11.31 -21.24 -13.63
N LYS A 145 11.24 -20.88 -14.92
CA LYS A 145 11.94 -21.56 -16.02
C LYS A 145 13.38 -21.07 -16.21
N LEU A 146 13.71 -19.91 -15.66
CA LEU A 146 15.03 -19.37 -15.57
C LEU A 146 15.34 -19.00 -14.11
N PRO A 147 16.61 -19.01 -13.68
CA PRO A 147 17.02 -18.64 -12.34
C PRO A 147 16.62 -17.20 -12.01
N ILE A 148 16.32 -16.93 -10.74
CA ILE A 148 16.02 -15.57 -10.27
C ILE A 148 17.20 -14.61 -10.47
N THR A 149 18.43 -15.10 -10.48
CA THR A 149 19.65 -14.32 -10.74
C THR A 149 19.68 -13.72 -12.16
N ASP A 150 18.97 -14.34 -13.11
CA ASP A 150 18.87 -13.82 -14.49
C ASP A 150 18.07 -12.51 -14.52
N LEU A 151 17.19 -12.26 -13.54
CA LEU A 151 16.52 -10.96 -13.39
C LEU A 151 17.53 -9.83 -13.24
N PHE A 152 18.52 -10.01 -12.37
CA PHE A 152 19.55 -9.00 -12.12
C PHE A 152 20.47 -8.83 -13.35
N THR A 153 20.77 -9.92 -14.05
CA THR A 153 21.52 -9.87 -15.30
C THR A 153 20.78 -9.11 -16.40
N LEU A 154 19.46 -9.31 -16.51
CA LEU A 154 18.62 -8.56 -17.44
C LEU A 154 18.57 -7.07 -17.09
N MET A 155 18.32 -6.74 -15.84
CA MET A 155 18.28 -5.34 -15.37
C MET A 155 19.62 -4.62 -15.55
N ALA A 156 20.74 -5.35 -15.51
CA ALA A 156 22.08 -4.82 -15.76
C ALA A 156 22.42 -4.68 -17.26
N THR A 157 21.54 -5.14 -18.17
CA THR A 157 21.82 -5.10 -19.62
C THR A 157 21.79 -3.67 -20.12
N PRO A 158 22.81 -3.20 -20.89
CA PRO A 158 22.78 -1.88 -21.49
C PRO A 158 21.52 -1.64 -22.33
N GLY A 159 20.80 -0.56 -22.04
CA GLY A 159 19.54 -0.22 -22.70
C GLY A 159 18.29 -0.79 -22.04
N PHE A 160 18.41 -1.62 -21.01
CA PHE A 160 17.27 -2.00 -20.19
C PHE A 160 16.75 -0.79 -19.40
N LYS A 161 15.47 -0.48 -19.56
CA LYS A 161 14.83 0.68 -18.93
C LYS A 161 14.23 0.26 -17.60
N LEU A 162 14.97 0.43 -16.52
CA LEU A 162 14.55 0.14 -15.16
C LEU A 162 13.97 1.39 -14.48
N GLY A 163 12.84 1.27 -13.82
CA GLY A 163 12.27 2.30 -12.94
C GLY A 163 12.35 1.90 -11.48
N ARG A 164 12.58 2.88 -10.59
CA ARG A 164 12.52 2.75 -9.15
C ARG A 164 12.16 4.09 -8.50
N THR A 165 11.76 4.07 -7.24
CA THR A 165 11.53 5.33 -6.51
C THR A 165 12.82 5.87 -5.89
N ASP A 166 12.79 7.14 -5.46
CA ASP A 166 13.93 7.81 -4.83
C ASP A 166 14.12 7.31 -3.39
N PRO A 167 15.24 6.68 -3.05
CA PRO A 167 15.50 6.20 -1.68
C PRO A 167 15.61 7.32 -0.65
N ALA A 168 15.77 8.60 -1.06
CA ALA A 168 15.79 9.72 -0.13
C ALA A 168 14.39 10.07 0.40
N THR A 169 13.34 9.73 -0.36
CA THR A 169 11.95 10.14 -0.07
C THR A 169 10.97 8.98 -0.01
N ASP A 170 11.42 7.74 -0.32
CA ASP A 170 10.52 6.61 -0.45
C ASP A 170 11.11 5.30 0.08
N SER A 171 10.31 4.56 0.87
CA SER A 171 10.69 3.27 1.43
C SER A 171 10.85 2.17 0.37
N GLN A 172 10.09 2.22 -0.74
CA GLN A 172 10.25 1.30 -1.85
C GLN A 172 11.64 1.45 -2.50
N GLY A 173 12.08 2.72 -2.69
CA GLY A 173 13.40 3.02 -3.25
C GLY A 173 14.54 2.53 -2.34
N GLN A 174 14.42 2.70 -1.02
CA GLN A 174 15.37 2.14 -0.07
C GLN A 174 15.39 0.62 -0.16
N GLY A 175 14.21 -0.01 -0.04
CA GLY A 175 14.08 -1.46 -0.12
C GLY A 175 14.60 -2.03 -1.44
N PHE A 176 14.44 -1.33 -2.58
CA PHE A 176 14.98 -1.78 -3.87
C PHE A 176 16.52 -1.80 -3.87
N VAL A 177 17.17 -0.74 -3.37
CA VAL A 177 18.64 -0.69 -3.28
C VAL A 177 19.16 -1.79 -2.34
N GLU A 178 18.52 -1.95 -1.18
CA GLU A 178 18.87 -2.95 -0.19
C GLU A 178 18.60 -4.38 -0.70
N MET A 179 17.53 -4.60 -1.47
CA MET A 179 17.21 -5.85 -2.14
C MET A 179 18.33 -6.29 -3.09
N VAL A 180 18.90 -5.37 -3.86
CA VAL A 180 20.03 -5.67 -4.74
C VAL A 180 21.26 -6.10 -3.92
N GLY A 181 21.54 -5.42 -2.80
CA GLY A 181 22.61 -5.81 -1.88
C GLY A 181 22.38 -7.19 -1.23
N LEU A 182 21.13 -7.50 -0.85
CA LEU A 182 20.80 -8.83 -0.34
C LEU A 182 20.91 -9.92 -1.42
N ALA A 183 20.58 -9.59 -2.68
CA ALA A 183 20.76 -10.52 -3.80
C ALA A 183 22.24 -10.85 -4.05
N GLU A 184 23.12 -9.86 -3.90
CA GLU A 184 24.58 -10.12 -3.93
C GLU A 184 24.98 -11.08 -2.80
N LYS A 185 24.51 -10.82 -1.59
CA LYS A 185 24.88 -11.58 -0.40
C LYS A 185 24.33 -13.01 -0.37
N TYR A 186 23.06 -13.19 -0.76
CA TYR A 186 22.34 -14.46 -0.55
C TYR A 186 22.04 -15.24 -1.82
N LEU A 187 22.03 -14.59 -3.01
CA LEU A 187 21.71 -15.25 -4.29
C LEU A 187 22.94 -15.41 -5.18
N GLY A 188 24.09 -14.84 -4.79
CA GLY A 188 25.33 -14.93 -5.57
C GLY A 188 25.34 -14.02 -6.79
N VAL A 189 24.53 -12.96 -6.81
CA VAL A 189 24.63 -11.88 -7.81
C VAL A 189 26.00 -11.21 -7.66
N SER A 190 26.74 -11.01 -8.77
CA SER A 190 28.07 -10.40 -8.66
C SER A 190 27.97 -8.91 -8.30
N ALA A 191 28.96 -8.39 -7.57
CA ALA A 191 29.05 -6.96 -7.23
C ALA A 191 29.02 -6.07 -8.51
N ALA A 192 29.62 -6.53 -9.61
CA ALA A 192 29.57 -5.83 -10.88
C ALA A 192 28.14 -5.75 -11.44
N THR A 193 27.38 -6.85 -11.36
CA THR A 193 25.97 -6.88 -11.77
C THR A 193 25.11 -5.99 -10.85
N ALA A 194 25.28 -6.09 -9.54
CA ALA A 194 24.57 -5.25 -8.57
C ALA A 194 24.82 -3.75 -8.84
N SER A 195 26.07 -3.37 -9.04
CA SER A 195 26.44 -2.00 -9.39
C SER A 195 25.83 -1.54 -10.74
N ALA A 196 25.79 -2.43 -11.73
CA ALA A 196 25.20 -2.10 -13.03
C ALA A 196 23.67 -1.94 -12.97
N VAL A 197 22.98 -2.70 -12.11
CA VAL A 197 21.54 -2.56 -11.85
C VAL A 197 21.22 -1.22 -11.20
N LEU A 198 21.97 -0.85 -10.17
CA LEU A 198 21.69 0.36 -9.39
C LEU A 198 22.11 1.64 -10.12
N GLY A 199 23.10 1.56 -11.00
CA GLY A 199 23.72 2.75 -11.59
C GLY A 199 24.27 3.67 -10.50
N GLU A 200 24.16 4.96 -10.73
CA GLU A 200 24.40 5.98 -9.71
C GLU A 200 23.20 6.08 -8.76
N SER A 201 23.43 6.36 -7.47
CA SER A 201 22.36 6.46 -6.46
C SER A 201 21.27 7.48 -6.82
N ASN A 202 21.63 8.50 -7.60
CA ASN A 202 20.76 9.56 -8.09
C ASN A 202 20.55 9.51 -9.61
N ASP A 203 20.59 8.33 -10.21
CA ASP A 203 20.35 8.19 -11.64
C ASP A 203 18.91 8.63 -11.98
N SER A 204 18.78 9.85 -12.46
CA SER A 204 17.49 10.46 -12.82
C SER A 204 16.73 9.69 -13.90
N SER A 205 17.40 8.83 -14.66
CA SER A 205 16.76 7.99 -15.67
C SER A 205 16.00 6.82 -15.06
N GLN A 206 16.34 6.44 -13.83
CA GLN A 206 15.68 5.35 -13.08
C GLN A 206 14.71 5.85 -12.02
N ILE A 207 14.77 7.14 -11.61
CA ILE A 207 14.03 7.65 -10.44
C ILE A 207 12.72 8.31 -10.87
N PHE A 208 11.63 7.81 -10.29
CA PHE A 208 10.26 8.29 -10.47
C PHE A 208 9.61 8.53 -9.11
N SER A 209 8.58 9.39 -9.06
CA SER A 209 7.72 9.43 -7.88
C SER A 209 6.93 8.13 -7.75
N GLU A 210 6.59 7.73 -6.52
CA GLU A 210 5.87 6.48 -6.26
C GLU A 210 4.52 6.41 -7.01
N THR A 211 3.85 7.53 -7.20
CA THR A 211 2.57 7.60 -7.93
C THR A 211 2.71 7.66 -9.45
N ALA A 212 3.92 7.92 -9.99
CA ALA A 212 4.16 7.98 -11.43
C ALA A 212 4.81 6.70 -11.99
N LEU A 213 5.45 5.90 -11.15
CA LEU A 213 6.28 4.77 -11.57
C LEU A 213 5.47 3.71 -12.33
N GLU A 214 4.38 3.20 -11.75
CA GLU A 214 3.54 2.19 -12.39
C GLU A 214 2.80 2.70 -13.63
N PRO A 215 2.24 3.93 -13.65
CA PRO A 215 1.72 4.51 -14.90
C PRO A 215 2.75 4.59 -16.03
N THR A 216 3.99 4.95 -15.71
CA THR A 216 5.09 4.99 -16.69
C THR A 216 5.42 3.60 -17.23
N LEU A 217 5.45 2.59 -16.35
CA LEU A 217 5.58 1.19 -16.75
C LEU A 217 4.43 0.73 -17.64
N GLN A 218 3.17 1.04 -17.26
CA GLN A 218 1.98 0.67 -18.05
C GLN A 218 1.96 1.34 -19.43
N ALA A 219 2.52 2.54 -19.55
CA ALA A 219 2.68 3.22 -20.83
C ALA A 219 3.75 2.58 -21.75
N GLY A 220 4.57 1.64 -21.23
CA GLY A 220 5.63 0.98 -21.97
C GLY A 220 6.89 1.83 -22.12
N GLU A 221 7.04 2.86 -21.29
CA GLU A 221 8.24 3.69 -21.26
C GLU A 221 9.39 3.04 -20.48
N LEU A 222 9.06 2.06 -19.62
CA LEU A 222 9.98 1.21 -18.87
C LEU A 222 9.80 -0.26 -19.28
N ASP A 223 10.88 -1.04 -19.18
CA ASP A 223 10.87 -2.49 -19.37
C ASP A 223 10.43 -3.20 -18.08
N ALA A 224 10.92 -2.70 -16.93
CA ALA A 224 10.53 -3.16 -15.61
C ALA A 224 10.65 -2.03 -14.58
N ALA A 225 9.98 -2.23 -13.45
CA ALA A 225 10.02 -1.30 -12.33
C ALA A 225 10.00 -2.06 -10.99
N SER A 226 10.63 -1.46 -9.97
CA SER A 226 10.35 -1.86 -8.60
C SER A 226 8.86 -1.64 -8.31
N ALA A 227 8.23 -2.57 -7.60
CA ALA A 227 6.84 -2.43 -7.19
C ALA A 227 6.61 -3.21 -5.90
N TYR A 228 5.55 -2.89 -5.20
CA TYR A 228 5.02 -3.79 -4.19
C TYR A 228 4.09 -4.83 -4.84
N LEU A 229 4.08 -6.05 -4.30
CA LEU A 229 3.18 -7.10 -4.76
C LEU A 229 1.70 -6.63 -4.83
N PRO A 230 1.16 -5.93 -3.81
CA PRO A 230 -0.20 -5.43 -3.89
C PRO A 230 -0.44 -4.46 -5.04
N GLN A 231 0.49 -3.57 -5.36
CA GLN A 231 0.38 -2.68 -6.52
C GLN A 231 0.30 -3.47 -7.83
N ALA A 232 1.20 -4.44 -8.01
CA ALA A 232 1.20 -5.29 -9.20
C ALA A 232 -0.13 -6.06 -9.35
N VAL A 233 -0.67 -6.60 -8.24
CA VAL A 233 -1.97 -7.30 -8.21
C VAL A 233 -3.12 -6.37 -8.55
N GLN A 234 -3.20 -5.20 -7.91
CA GLN A 234 -4.29 -4.25 -8.09
C GLN A 234 -4.33 -3.64 -9.50
N LEU A 235 -3.16 -3.45 -10.11
CA LEU A 235 -3.01 -2.89 -11.46
C LEU A 235 -3.00 -3.96 -12.55
N GLY A 236 -3.03 -5.25 -12.18
CA GLY A 236 -2.96 -6.36 -13.15
C GLY A 236 -1.64 -6.42 -13.92
N LEU A 237 -0.56 -5.91 -13.33
CA LEU A 237 0.78 -5.95 -13.92
C LEU A 237 1.40 -7.34 -13.75
N PRO A 238 2.04 -7.91 -14.79
CA PRO A 238 2.87 -9.08 -14.59
C PRO A 238 4.12 -8.70 -13.78
N TYR A 239 4.59 -9.62 -12.94
CA TYR A 239 5.73 -9.39 -12.06
C TYR A 239 6.58 -10.64 -11.88
N VAL A 240 7.82 -10.43 -11.50
CA VAL A 240 8.73 -11.46 -10.99
C VAL A 240 8.68 -11.39 -9.46
N ALA A 241 8.20 -12.46 -8.83
CA ALA A 241 8.22 -12.60 -7.37
C ALA A 241 9.67 -12.81 -6.90
N LEU A 242 10.03 -12.11 -5.83
CA LEU A 242 11.36 -12.23 -5.22
C LEU A 242 11.33 -13.25 -4.07
N PRO A 243 12.43 -14.00 -3.83
CA PRO A 243 12.56 -14.86 -2.66
C PRO A 243 12.39 -14.07 -1.35
N ASN A 244 11.85 -14.72 -0.31
CA ASN A 244 11.56 -14.06 0.97
C ASN A 244 12.77 -13.33 1.55
N GLN A 245 13.99 -13.91 1.44
CA GLN A 245 15.21 -13.30 1.96
C GLN A 245 15.54 -11.91 1.39
N ILE A 246 14.90 -11.51 0.28
CA ILE A 246 15.20 -10.23 -0.39
C ILE A 246 13.96 -9.39 -0.69
N ASN A 247 12.73 -9.86 -0.39
CA ASN A 247 11.50 -9.16 -0.74
C ASN A 247 10.97 -8.22 0.35
N PHE A 248 11.56 -8.22 1.53
CA PHE A 248 11.19 -7.38 2.67
C PHE A 248 9.74 -7.55 3.17
N GLY A 249 9.05 -8.64 2.79
CA GLY A 249 7.66 -8.87 3.14
C GLY A 249 7.38 -10.02 4.10
N ASP A 250 8.39 -10.77 4.51
CA ASP A 250 8.26 -11.91 5.41
C ASP A 250 8.82 -11.58 6.81
N PRO A 251 7.99 -11.51 7.85
CA PRO A 251 8.47 -11.21 9.20
C PRO A 251 9.45 -12.27 9.73
N GLY A 252 9.44 -13.50 9.19
CA GLY A 252 10.41 -14.54 9.55
C GLY A 252 11.84 -14.22 9.10
N ASP A 253 12.00 -13.35 8.11
CA ASP A 253 13.29 -12.94 7.55
C ASP A 253 13.74 -11.53 8.02
N ALA A 254 13.08 -10.93 9.02
CA ALA A 254 13.37 -9.58 9.50
C ALA A 254 14.87 -9.36 9.81
N SER A 255 15.54 -10.31 10.45
CA SER A 255 16.97 -10.22 10.74
C SER A 255 17.87 -10.24 9.49
N ILE A 256 17.39 -10.84 8.39
CA ILE A 256 18.06 -10.79 7.09
C ILE A 256 17.95 -9.36 6.54
N TYR A 257 16.76 -8.76 6.58
CA TYR A 257 16.53 -7.40 6.11
C TYR A 257 17.38 -6.38 6.87
N GLU A 258 17.46 -6.50 8.21
CA GLU A 258 18.31 -5.67 9.07
C GLU A 258 19.81 -5.80 8.75
N SER A 259 20.23 -6.85 8.04
CA SER A 259 21.60 -7.01 7.58
C SER A 259 21.94 -6.23 6.30
N ALA A 260 20.93 -5.66 5.64
CA ALA A 260 21.08 -4.75 4.52
C ALA A 260 21.25 -3.32 5.01
N SER A 261 21.98 -2.52 4.27
CA SER A 261 22.07 -1.08 4.51
C SER A 261 22.49 -0.36 3.25
N MET A 262 22.12 0.92 3.19
CA MET A 262 22.58 1.82 2.14
C MET A 262 22.98 3.17 2.73
N THR A 263 23.81 3.91 2.00
CA THR A 263 24.15 5.29 2.35
C THR A 263 23.41 6.25 1.44
N LEU A 264 22.60 7.11 2.02
CA LEU A 264 21.90 8.18 1.28
C LEU A 264 22.90 9.24 0.78
N SER A 265 22.50 10.05 -0.19
CA SER A 265 23.30 11.18 -0.71
C SER A 265 23.72 12.19 0.37
N THR A 266 22.98 12.24 1.49
CA THR A 266 23.31 13.04 2.67
C THR A 266 24.45 12.47 3.52
N GLY A 267 24.93 11.26 3.22
CA GLY A 267 25.87 10.52 4.06
C GLY A 267 25.24 9.73 5.21
N LYS A 268 23.91 9.83 5.42
CA LYS A 268 23.20 9.02 6.41
C LYS A 268 23.14 7.57 5.97
N VAL A 269 23.54 6.65 6.85
CA VAL A 269 23.32 5.22 6.66
C VAL A 269 21.91 4.88 7.11
N VAL A 270 21.18 4.15 6.29
CA VAL A 270 19.87 3.56 6.59
C VAL A 270 20.00 2.05 6.53
N THR A 271 19.21 1.36 7.34
CA THR A 271 19.22 -0.09 7.49
C THR A 271 17.87 -0.64 7.07
N GLY A 272 17.89 -1.74 6.35
CA GLY A 272 16.69 -2.41 5.89
C GLY A 272 15.81 -2.90 7.05
N SER A 273 14.51 -2.90 6.82
CA SER A 273 13.51 -3.41 7.76
C SER A 273 12.36 -4.04 6.99
N LEU A 274 11.49 -4.75 7.69
CA LEU A 274 10.23 -5.22 7.11
C LEU A 274 9.49 -4.04 6.46
N LEU A 275 8.99 -4.22 5.25
CA LEU A 275 8.13 -3.25 4.56
C LEU A 275 6.69 -3.49 4.98
N ASP A 276 6.41 -3.16 6.22
CA ASP A 276 5.12 -3.30 6.86
C ASP A 276 4.27 -2.03 6.75
N LEU A 277 2.97 -2.19 6.83
CA LEU A 277 2.02 -1.11 6.95
C LEU A 277 1.86 -0.78 8.43
N GLU A 278 2.20 0.44 8.77
CA GLU A 278 1.95 1.01 10.08
C GLU A 278 0.84 2.06 10.00
N ALA A 279 0.11 2.27 11.08
CA ALA A 279 -0.86 3.35 11.18
C ALA A 279 -0.79 4.01 12.56
N SER A 280 -0.92 5.33 12.58
CA SER A 280 -1.05 6.09 13.81
C SER A 280 -1.98 7.28 13.65
N VAL A 281 -2.62 7.68 14.76
CA VAL A 281 -3.31 8.96 14.88
C VAL A 281 -2.29 10.00 15.33
N LEU A 282 -2.20 11.10 14.59
CA LEU A 282 -1.21 12.14 14.80
C LEU A 282 -1.80 13.35 15.55
N SER A 283 -1.00 13.97 16.40
CA SER A 283 -1.23 15.29 16.99
C SER A 283 -0.52 16.36 16.16
N THR A 284 -1.08 16.68 14.99
CA THR A 284 -0.61 17.77 14.11
C THR A 284 -1.39 19.06 14.38
N ALA A 285 -1.25 20.08 13.52
CA ALA A 285 -2.09 21.27 13.57
C ALA A 285 -3.59 20.95 13.35
N SER A 286 -3.91 19.85 12.69
CA SER A 286 -5.27 19.28 12.68
C SER A 286 -5.46 18.43 13.93
N PRO A 287 -6.40 18.76 14.82
CA PRO A 287 -6.63 17.96 16.02
C PRO A 287 -7.05 16.52 15.63
N ALA A 288 -6.64 15.56 16.44
CA ALA A 288 -7.14 14.19 16.34
C ALA A 288 -8.67 14.19 16.46
N THR A 289 -9.35 13.62 15.49
CA THR A 289 -10.81 13.56 15.42
C THR A 289 -11.30 12.16 15.81
N PRO A 290 -12.56 11.99 16.21
CA PRO A 290 -13.14 10.65 16.36
C PRO A 290 -12.99 9.81 15.09
N ALA A 291 -13.17 10.41 13.90
CA ALA A 291 -12.99 9.75 12.61
C ALA A 291 -11.55 9.24 12.38
N ALA A 292 -10.53 9.97 12.84
CA ALA A 292 -9.14 9.51 12.75
C ALA A 292 -8.91 8.20 13.51
N THR A 293 -9.41 8.12 14.75
CA THR A 293 -9.34 6.89 15.54
C THR A 293 -10.18 5.78 14.91
N ALA A 294 -11.42 6.10 14.50
CA ALA A 294 -12.31 5.14 13.86
C ALA A 294 -11.73 4.58 12.54
N PHE A 295 -10.97 5.40 11.79
CA PHE A 295 -10.32 4.92 10.57
C PHE A 295 -9.20 3.92 10.86
N VAL A 296 -8.36 4.16 11.87
CA VAL A 296 -7.34 3.18 12.27
C VAL A 296 -7.99 1.89 12.79
N GLU A 297 -9.06 1.98 13.60
CA GLU A 297 -9.84 0.81 14.04
C GLU A 297 -10.45 0.06 12.84
N PHE A 298 -10.96 0.80 11.84
CA PHE A 298 -11.49 0.22 10.61
C PHE A 298 -10.43 -0.57 9.84
N LEU A 299 -9.20 -0.05 9.70
CA LEU A 299 -8.10 -0.77 9.03
C LEU A 299 -7.78 -2.12 9.69
N LEU A 300 -8.00 -2.23 11.01
CA LEU A 300 -7.79 -3.46 11.79
C LEU A 300 -9.01 -4.40 11.79
N SER A 301 -10.15 -3.96 11.25
CA SER A 301 -11.39 -4.73 11.22
C SER A 301 -11.27 -5.99 10.35
N PRO A 302 -12.05 -7.05 10.62
CA PRO A 302 -12.08 -8.24 9.78
C PRO A 302 -12.40 -7.95 8.30
N GLY A 303 -13.26 -6.95 8.04
CA GLY A 303 -13.62 -6.52 6.68
C GLY A 303 -12.44 -5.93 5.93
N ALA A 304 -11.74 -4.95 6.54
CA ALA A 304 -10.57 -4.33 5.94
C ALA A 304 -9.41 -5.35 5.76
N ARG A 305 -9.20 -6.24 6.74
CA ARG A 305 -8.19 -7.31 6.65
C ARG A 305 -8.49 -8.31 5.53
N ALA A 306 -9.77 -8.62 5.27
CA ALA A 306 -10.16 -9.46 4.13
C ALA A 306 -9.84 -8.76 2.79
N ILE A 307 -10.05 -7.45 2.71
CA ILE A 307 -9.67 -6.63 1.55
C ILE A 307 -8.15 -6.66 1.37
N LEU A 308 -7.36 -6.37 2.41
CA LEU A 308 -5.90 -6.40 2.36
C LEU A 308 -5.39 -7.73 1.80
N LYS A 309 -5.89 -8.85 2.35
CA LYS A 309 -5.51 -10.19 1.87
C LYS A 309 -5.84 -10.41 0.40
N LYS A 310 -7.03 -9.98 -0.04
CA LYS A 310 -7.48 -10.10 -1.43
C LYS A 310 -6.62 -9.28 -2.38
N GLU A 311 -6.20 -8.10 -1.94
CA GLU A 311 -5.40 -7.16 -2.73
C GLU A 311 -3.89 -7.45 -2.66
N GLY A 312 -3.46 -8.60 -2.11
CA GLY A 312 -2.08 -9.10 -2.19
C GLY A 312 -1.17 -8.75 -1.00
N TYR A 313 -1.70 -8.14 0.07
CA TYR A 313 -0.90 -7.86 1.26
C TYR A 313 -0.69 -9.13 2.12
N THR A 314 0.47 -9.26 2.71
CA THR A 314 0.74 -10.25 3.77
C THR A 314 0.13 -9.75 5.07
N LEU A 315 -0.86 -10.47 5.62
CA LEU A 315 -1.47 -10.07 6.89
C LEU A 315 -0.55 -10.38 8.06
N LEU A 316 -0.30 -9.37 8.89
CA LEU A 316 0.36 -9.53 10.19
C LEU A 316 -0.68 -9.56 11.32
N THR A 317 -0.32 -10.14 12.46
CA THR A 317 -1.07 -9.91 13.71
C THR A 317 -0.93 -8.43 14.06
N PRO A 318 -2.03 -7.67 14.24
CA PRO A 318 -1.93 -6.27 14.62
C PRO A 318 -1.12 -6.14 15.92
N THR A 319 -0.04 -5.37 15.87
CA THR A 319 0.91 -5.22 16.98
C THR A 319 1.18 -3.74 17.22
N LEU A 320 1.00 -3.29 18.46
CA LEU A 320 1.33 -1.93 18.88
C LEU A 320 2.83 -1.80 19.08
N LEU A 321 3.39 -0.79 18.47
CA LEU A 321 4.79 -0.38 18.58
C LEU A 321 4.90 0.88 19.45
N GLY A 322 6.05 1.11 20.08
CA GLY A 322 6.29 2.28 20.91
C GLY A 322 5.47 2.26 22.23
N GLN A 323 4.88 3.40 22.60
CA GLN A 323 4.10 3.52 23.84
C GLN A 323 2.67 3.00 23.66
N ALA A 324 2.47 1.70 23.71
CA ALA A 324 1.16 1.06 23.51
C ALA A 324 0.04 1.66 24.38
N SER A 325 0.34 2.15 25.60
CA SER A 325 -0.62 2.80 26.48
C SER A 325 -1.15 4.14 25.97
N ALA A 326 -0.43 4.80 25.06
CA ALA A 326 -0.84 6.06 24.44
C ALA A 326 -1.83 5.86 23.28
N ALA A 327 -1.93 4.65 22.73
CA ALA A 327 -2.92 4.33 21.70
C ALA A 327 -4.34 4.39 22.26
N PRO A 328 -5.34 4.86 21.48
CA PRO A 328 -6.75 4.81 21.85
C PRO A 328 -7.21 3.42 22.29
N GLN A 329 -8.15 3.36 23.26
CA GLN A 329 -8.59 2.09 23.84
C GLN A 329 -9.15 1.11 22.81
N GLY A 330 -9.89 1.60 21.81
CA GLY A 330 -10.44 0.76 20.74
C GLY A 330 -9.34 0.07 19.96
N ILE A 331 -8.29 0.81 19.56
CA ILE A 331 -7.13 0.27 18.85
C ILE A 331 -6.38 -0.75 19.73
N ARG A 332 -6.17 -0.45 21.02
CA ARG A 332 -5.55 -1.39 21.98
C ARG A 332 -6.30 -2.70 22.13
N SER A 333 -7.62 -2.68 21.97
CA SER A 333 -8.43 -3.91 22.04
C SER A 333 -8.33 -4.79 20.79
N LEU A 334 -7.84 -4.23 19.68
CA LEU A 334 -7.71 -4.90 18.37
C LEU A 334 -6.28 -5.36 18.05
N ALA A 335 -5.31 -4.98 18.89
CA ALA A 335 -3.89 -5.25 18.67
C ALA A 335 -3.23 -5.85 19.92
N THR A 336 -2.13 -6.60 19.71
CA THR A 336 -1.24 -7.04 20.78
C THR A 336 -0.18 -5.97 21.06
N SER A 337 0.45 -5.98 22.24
CA SER A 337 1.65 -5.16 22.50
C SER A 337 2.91 -5.94 22.12
N SER A 338 3.86 -5.26 21.48
CA SER A 338 5.20 -5.81 21.21
C SER A 338 6.00 -6.06 22.47
#